data_f36fd95c12b95feaeba730a3a8f92196
#
_entry.id   f36fd95c12b95feaeba730a3a8f92196
#
_cell.length_a   1.000
_cell.length_b   1.000
_cell.length_c   1.000
_cell.angle_alpha   90.00
_cell.angle_beta   90.00
_cell.angle_gamma   90.00
#
_symmetry.space_group_name_H-M   'P 1'
#
loop_
_entity.id
_entity.type
_entity.pdbx_description
1 polymer ?
#
loop_
_entity_poly.entity_id
_entity_poly.type
_entity_poly.pdbx_seq_one_letter_code
_entity_poly.pdbx_strand_id
1 'polypeptide(L)'
;MKNKYALPIFLITLLLTSLACTIFVGGPDTSNLTPIPASPADADALREQIRQAFETGATTGTVSFTITEAQITAILRQRLQSDPNLQAEKKPIITDPQVYLRDGQMKIYGKTQQGIFTANIGILVNIGVDELGKPKIEIASADFGPFPVPEGIKDAMTAMISEAYTGSLGPVATGLRIESIAIADGNMTIAGRIR
;
A
#
# COMPACT_ATOMS: atom_id res chain seq x y z
N MET A 1 38.97 18.80 41.86
CA MET A 1 38.82 17.36 41.66
C MET A 1 38.68 17.11 40.13
N LYS A 2 39.68 16.62 39.44
CA LYS A 2 39.62 16.31 37.99
C LYS A 2 38.72 15.11 37.77
N ASN A 3 37.66 15.29 36.99
CA ASN A 3 36.64 14.28 36.74
C ASN A 3 37.25 13.18 35.85
N LYS A 4 37.89 12.17 36.47
CA LYS A 4 38.60 11.06 35.79
C LYS A 4 37.70 10.20 34.92
N TYR A 5 36.39 10.33 35.08
CA TYR A 5 35.36 9.55 34.36
C TYR A 5 34.70 10.30 33.18
N ALA A 6 35.01 11.60 33.01
CA ALA A 6 34.39 12.38 31.92
C ALA A 6 34.82 11.91 30.54
N LEU A 7 36.09 11.54 30.36
CA LEU A 7 36.63 11.05 29.10
C LEU A 7 36.05 9.68 28.66
N PRO A 8 36.04 8.66 29.54
CA PRO A 8 35.46 7.38 29.17
C PRO A 8 33.93 7.44 28.95
N ILE A 9 33.20 8.27 29.72
CA ILE A 9 31.75 8.48 29.50
C ILE A 9 31.50 9.13 28.15
N PHE A 10 32.29 10.13 27.75
CA PHE A 10 32.18 10.78 26.44
C PHE A 10 32.51 9.83 25.30
N LEU A 11 33.51 8.95 25.46
CA LEU A 11 33.87 7.93 24.47
C LEU A 11 32.76 6.87 24.32
N ILE A 12 32.14 6.45 25.42
CA ILE A 12 31.04 5.47 25.42
C ILE A 12 29.79 6.07 24.75
N THR A 13 29.45 7.34 25.05
CA THR A 13 28.32 8.02 24.39
C THR A 13 28.58 8.20 22.89
N LEU A 14 29.79 8.54 22.48
CA LEU A 14 30.14 8.65 21.07
C LEU A 14 30.06 7.29 20.33
N LEU A 15 30.46 6.21 20.99
CA LEU A 15 30.36 4.84 20.44
C LEU A 15 28.91 4.38 20.34
N LEU A 16 28.04 4.74 21.28
CA LEU A 16 26.61 4.39 21.27
C LEU A 16 25.83 5.14 20.18
N THR A 17 26.23 6.36 19.83
CA THR A 17 25.59 7.13 18.75
C THR A 17 25.95 6.65 17.35
N SER A 18 27.07 5.92 17.18
CA SER A 18 27.49 5.37 15.87
C SER A 18 26.77 4.07 15.47
N LEU A 19 26.01 3.44 16.37
CA LEU A 19 25.30 2.16 16.13
C LEU A 19 23.93 2.31 15.48
N ALA A 20 23.51 3.54 15.15
CA ALA A 20 22.18 3.79 14.55
C ALA A 20 22.15 3.75 13.01
N CYS A 21 23.24 3.34 12.33
CA CYS A 21 23.27 3.26 10.88
C CYS A 21 22.54 2.00 10.39
N THR A 22 21.47 2.19 9.61
CA THR A 22 20.89 1.13 8.81
C THR A 22 21.71 0.93 7.55
N ILE A 23 21.91 -0.33 7.13
CA ILE A 23 22.66 -0.70 5.93
C ILE A 23 21.66 -1.00 4.81
N PHE A 24 21.70 -0.24 3.72
CA PHE A 24 20.90 -0.52 2.54
C PHE A 24 21.51 -1.68 1.75
N VAL A 25 20.69 -2.70 1.45
CA VAL A 25 21.15 -3.94 0.84
C VAL A 25 20.56 -4.21 -0.55
N GLY A 26 19.81 -3.27 -1.14
CA GLY A 26 19.30 -3.36 -2.51
C GLY A 26 17.77 -3.43 -2.61
N GLY A 27 17.28 -4.11 -3.66
CA GLY A 27 15.89 -4.13 -4.09
C GLY A 27 15.66 -3.29 -5.34
N PRO A 28 14.40 -3.12 -5.80
CA PRO A 28 14.10 -2.37 -7.01
C PRO A 28 14.60 -0.92 -6.95
N ASP A 29 15.06 -0.41 -8.08
CA ASP A 29 15.48 0.98 -8.18
C ASP A 29 14.26 1.91 -8.14
N THR A 30 14.20 2.73 -7.11
CA THR A 30 13.15 3.73 -6.90
C THR A 30 13.65 5.17 -7.06
N SER A 31 14.89 5.37 -7.50
CA SER A 31 15.53 6.69 -7.58
C SER A 31 14.86 7.65 -8.56
N ASN A 32 14.25 7.10 -9.61
CA ASN A 32 13.54 7.87 -10.65
C ASN A 32 12.04 8.07 -10.34
N LEU A 33 11.54 7.58 -9.21
CA LEU A 33 10.15 7.71 -8.84
C LEU A 33 9.91 9.02 -8.09
N THR A 34 8.99 9.84 -8.58
CA THR A 34 8.56 11.04 -7.85
C THR A 34 7.65 10.60 -6.70
N PRO A 35 7.95 10.93 -5.43
CA PRO A 35 7.12 10.56 -4.31
C PRO A 35 5.69 11.09 -4.46
N ILE A 36 4.71 10.24 -4.14
CA ILE A 36 3.30 10.60 -4.20
C ILE A 36 2.91 11.29 -2.90
N PRO A 37 2.50 12.57 -2.94
CA PRO A 37 2.02 13.28 -1.76
C PRO A 37 0.63 12.73 -1.39
N ALA A 38 0.58 11.87 -0.39
CA ALA A 38 -0.67 11.27 0.09
C ALA A 38 -0.90 11.63 1.55
N SER A 39 -2.12 12.05 1.87
CA SER A 39 -2.56 12.48 3.19
C SER A 39 -3.76 11.66 3.67
N PRO A 40 -4.09 11.63 4.97
CA PRO A 40 -5.32 11.00 5.45
C PRO A 40 -6.59 11.54 4.77
N ALA A 41 -6.61 12.82 4.41
CA ALA A 41 -7.74 13.44 3.70
C ALA A 41 -8.00 12.80 2.33
N ASP A 42 -6.98 12.29 1.64
CA ASP A 42 -7.14 11.59 0.36
C ASP A 42 -7.92 10.28 0.54
N ALA A 43 -7.69 9.56 1.64
CA ALA A 43 -8.44 8.35 1.97
C ALA A 43 -9.91 8.66 2.27
N ASP A 44 -10.20 9.75 2.98
CA ASP A 44 -11.55 10.18 3.28
C ASP A 44 -12.28 10.68 2.02
N ALA A 45 -11.59 11.43 1.16
CA ALA A 45 -12.11 11.87 -0.12
C ALA A 45 -12.52 10.68 -1.01
N LEU A 46 -11.71 9.60 -1.03
CA LEU A 46 -12.09 8.40 -1.79
C LEU A 46 -13.34 7.73 -1.23
N ARG A 47 -13.47 7.61 0.09
CA ARG A 47 -14.68 7.03 0.71
C ARG A 47 -15.93 7.81 0.34
N GLU A 48 -15.84 9.13 0.39
CA GLU A 48 -16.94 10.02 0.02
C GLU A 48 -17.28 9.92 -1.47
N GLN A 49 -16.28 9.90 -2.34
CA GLN A 49 -16.46 9.73 -3.78
C GLN A 49 -17.15 8.40 -4.13
N ILE A 50 -16.74 7.30 -3.49
CA ILE A 50 -17.37 6.00 -3.68
C ILE A 50 -18.82 6.07 -3.21
N ARG A 51 -19.11 6.64 -2.03
CA ARG A 51 -20.47 6.80 -1.51
C ARG A 51 -21.37 7.54 -2.51
N GLN A 52 -20.92 8.69 -3.02
CA GLN A 52 -21.65 9.49 -4.00
C GLN A 52 -21.89 8.74 -5.32
N ALA A 53 -20.88 7.99 -5.79
CA ALA A 53 -21.03 7.18 -7.00
C ALA A 53 -22.11 6.10 -6.84
N PHE A 54 -22.20 5.47 -5.67
CA PHE A 54 -23.25 4.49 -5.37
C PHE A 54 -24.62 5.13 -5.20
N GLU A 55 -24.74 6.28 -4.55
CA GLU A 55 -26.01 7.03 -4.43
C GLU A 55 -26.56 7.42 -5.81
N THR A 56 -25.69 7.91 -6.69
CA THR A 56 -26.05 8.19 -8.08
C THR A 56 -26.42 6.92 -8.83
N GLY A 57 -25.63 5.86 -8.64
CA GLY A 57 -25.86 4.55 -9.25
C GLY A 57 -27.18 3.90 -8.85
N ALA A 58 -27.65 4.12 -7.64
CA ALA A 58 -28.94 3.60 -7.17
C ALA A 58 -30.12 4.13 -8.00
N THR A 59 -29.98 5.32 -8.61
CA THR A 59 -31.02 5.91 -9.47
C THR A 59 -30.76 5.66 -10.96
N THR A 60 -29.50 5.59 -11.38
CA THR A 60 -29.13 5.45 -12.80
C THR A 60 -28.88 4.00 -13.22
N GLY A 61 -28.71 3.09 -12.26
CA GLY A 61 -28.31 1.70 -12.49
C GLY A 61 -26.83 1.52 -12.82
N THR A 62 -26.05 2.61 -12.97
CA THR A 62 -24.64 2.58 -13.34
C THR A 62 -23.78 3.29 -12.30
N VAL A 63 -22.63 2.71 -11.99
CA VAL A 63 -21.64 3.27 -11.06
C VAL A 63 -20.33 3.47 -11.81
N SER A 64 -19.73 4.65 -11.68
CA SER A 64 -18.40 4.92 -12.19
C SER A 64 -17.66 5.87 -11.25
N PHE A 65 -16.41 5.53 -10.91
CA PHE A 65 -15.55 6.40 -10.12
C PHE A 65 -14.08 6.17 -10.47
N THR A 66 -13.27 7.18 -10.22
CA THR A 66 -11.83 7.16 -10.51
C THR A 66 -11.05 7.30 -9.21
N ILE A 67 -10.05 6.44 -9.02
CA ILE A 67 -9.19 6.40 -7.85
C ILE A 67 -7.80 6.89 -8.28
N THR A 68 -7.20 7.82 -7.53
CA THR A 68 -5.87 8.36 -7.80
C THR A 68 -4.78 7.60 -7.03
N GLU A 69 -3.53 7.74 -7.47
CA GLU A 69 -2.35 7.22 -6.77
C GLU A 69 -2.28 7.71 -5.32
N ALA A 70 -2.58 9.00 -5.08
CA ALA A 70 -2.57 9.59 -3.74
C ALA A 70 -3.61 8.92 -2.81
N GLN A 71 -4.82 8.70 -3.32
CA GLN A 71 -5.90 8.06 -2.57
C GLN A 71 -5.57 6.61 -2.19
N ILE A 72 -5.05 5.82 -3.14
CA ILE A 72 -4.66 4.42 -2.84
C ILE A 72 -3.47 4.39 -1.87
N THR A 73 -2.47 5.26 -2.08
CA THR A 73 -1.31 5.36 -1.19
C THR A 73 -1.76 5.72 0.24
N ALA A 74 -2.70 6.65 0.40
CA ALA A 74 -3.23 7.04 1.70
C ALA A 74 -3.94 5.88 2.41
N ILE A 75 -4.80 5.14 1.69
CA ILE A 75 -5.48 3.96 2.23
C ILE A 75 -4.48 2.89 2.63
N LEU A 76 -3.50 2.60 1.79
CA LEU A 76 -2.48 1.59 2.10
C LEU A 76 -1.68 1.96 3.35
N ARG A 77 -1.26 3.24 3.49
CA ARG A 77 -0.59 3.74 4.70
C ARG A 77 -1.46 3.56 5.94
N GLN A 78 -2.73 3.92 5.85
CA GLN A 78 -3.67 3.78 6.97
C GLN A 78 -3.86 2.31 7.36
N ARG A 79 -3.99 1.40 6.41
CA ARG A 79 -4.14 -0.05 6.67
C ARG A 79 -2.90 -0.64 7.33
N LEU A 80 -1.70 -0.35 6.81
CA LEU A 80 -0.45 -0.83 7.39
C LEU A 80 -0.22 -0.33 8.82
N GLN A 81 -0.75 0.86 9.16
CA GLN A 81 -0.67 1.43 10.50
C GLN A 81 -1.74 0.88 11.46
N SER A 82 -2.88 0.45 10.95
CA SER A 82 -4.06 0.09 11.77
C SER A 82 -4.23 -1.41 11.96
N ASP A 83 -3.56 -2.26 11.18
CA ASP A 83 -3.73 -3.71 11.24
C ASP A 83 -2.96 -4.29 12.43
N PRO A 84 -3.66 -4.85 13.44
CA PRO A 84 -3.02 -5.45 14.61
C PRO A 84 -2.12 -6.64 14.27
N ASN A 85 -2.44 -7.39 13.21
CA ASN A 85 -1.66 -8.56 12.80
C ASN A 85 -0.32 -8.14 12.20
N LEU A 86 -0.29 -7.03 11.44
CA LEU A 86 0.94 -6.46 10.90
C LEU A 86 1.78 -5.75 11.96
N GLN A 87 1.16 -5.31 13.07
CA GLN A 87 1.86 -4.71 14.21
C GLN A 87 2.39 -5.74 15.21
N ALA A 88 1.79 -6.94 15.28
CA ALA A 88 2.18 -7.99 16.24
C ALA A 88 3.63 -8.46 16.07
N GLU A 89 4.21 -8.35 14.89
CA GLU A 89 5.61 -8.67 14.59
C GLU A 89 6.60 -7.55 14.97
N LYS A 90 6.19 -6.54 15.75
CA LYS A 90 7.01 -5.42 16.29
C LYS A 90 7.66 -4.49 15.25
N LYS A 91 7.51 -4.72 13.94
CA LYS A 91 8.01 -3.82 12.88
C LYS A 91 7.08 -3.87 11.67
N PRO A 92 6.72 -2.73 11.07
CA PRO A 92 5.95 -2.74 9.85
C PRO A 92 6.74 -3.46 8.75
N ILE A 93 6.09 -4.45 8.12
CA ILE A 93 6.67 -5.23 7.03
C ILE A 93 7.06 -4.30 5.86
N ILE A 94 6.25 -3.25 5.66
CA ILE A 94 6.45 -2.22 4.63
C ILE A 94 6.37 -0.85 5.30
N THR A 95 7.40 -0.04 5.10
CA THR A 95 7.43 1.37 5.48
C THR A 95 7.41 2.26 4.25
N ASP A 96 6.87 3.47 4.38
CA ASP A 96 6.78 4.46 3.31
C ASP A 96 6.20 3.92 1.99
N PRO A 97 5.01 3.30 2.02
CA PRO A 97 4.42 2.75 0.81
C PRO A 97 4.03 3.86 -0.17
N GLN A 98 4.28 3.60 -1.45
CA GLN A 98 3.95 4.44 -2.59
C GLN A 98 3.27 3.59 -3.66
N VAL A 99 2.12 4.02 -4.17
CA VAL A 99 1.38 3.28 -5.19
C VAL A 99 1.32 4.07 -6.48
N TYR A 100 1.85 3.50 -7.56
CA TYR A 100 1.84 4.08 -8.90
C TYR A 100 0.89 3.30 -9.80
N LEU A 101 0.11 4.02 -10.57
CA LEU A 101 -0.85 3.50 -11.54
C LEU A 101 -0.35 3.79 -12.95
N ARG A 102 0.45 2.88 -13.50
CA ARG A 102 1.13 3.05 -14.79
C ARG A 102 1.08 1.77 -15.61
N ASP A 103 1.04 1.91 -16.92
CA ASP A 103 1.15 0.81 -17.88
C ASP A 103 0.08 -0.28 -17.69
N GLY A 104 -1.13 0.09 -17.28
CA GLY A 104 -2.21 -0.85 -16.99
C GLY A 104 -2.04 -1.64 -15.69
N GLN A 105 -1.06 -1.32 -14.86
CA GLN A 105 -0.71 -2.04 -13.64
C GLN A 105 -0.71 -1.13 -12.41
N MET A 106 -0.96 -1.72 -11.26
CA MET A 106 -0.67 -1.11 -9.97
C MET A 106 0.73 -1.55 -9.52
N LYS A 107 1.61 -0.58 -9.30
CA LYS A 107 2.99 -0.80 -8.85
C LYS A 107 3.11 -0.25 -7.43
N ILE A 108 3.38 -1.11 -6.47
CA ILE A 108 3.51 -0.76 -5.06
C ILE A 108 4.99 -0.80 -4.70
N TYR A 109 5.53 0.32 -4.26
CA TYR A 109 6.90 0.41 -3.75
C TYR A 109 6.89 0.79 -2.28
N GLY A 110 7.98 0.46 -1.59
CA GLY A 110 8.18 0.80 -0.20
C GLY A 110 9.54 0.35 0.27
N LYS A 111 9.74 0.35 1.59
CA LYS A 111 10.96 -0.14 2.23
C LYS A 111 10.61 -1.21 3.25
N THR A 112 11.49 -2.17 3.41
CA THR A 112 11.43 -3.15 4.50
C THR A 112 12.72 -3.13 5.30
N GLN A 113 12.65 -3.52 6.57
CA GLN A 113 13.80 -3.55 7.46
C GLN A 113 13.85 -4.87 8.22
N GLN A 114 15.02 -5.52 8.18
CA GLN A 114 15.34 -6.70 8.99
C GLN A 114 16.62 -6.43 9.79
N GLY A 115 16.48 -6.28 11.11
CA GLY A 115 17.59 -5.87 11.97
C GLY A 115 18.13 -4.49 11.59
N ILE A 116 19.42 -4.42 11.23
CA ILE A 116 20.09 -3.21 10.75
C ILE A 116 20.02 -3.04 9.23
N PHE A 117 19.49 -4.04 8.51
CA PHE A 117 19.43 -4.01 7.05
C PHE A 117 18.11 -3.46 6.55
N THR A 118 18.17 -2.59 5.53
CA THR A 118 17.01 -2.08 4.82
C THR A 118 17.09 -2.42 3.35
N ALA A 119 15.96 -2.70 2.72
CA ALA A 119 15.85 -2.88 1.28
C ALA A 119 14.63 -2.16 0.73
N ASN A 120 14.69 -1.76 -0.55
CA ASN A 120 13.49 -1.40 -1.28
C ASN A 120 12.70 -2.65 -1.61
N ILE A 121 11.37 -2.50 -1.67
CA ILE A 121 10.46 -3.53 -2.14
C ILE A 121 9.66 -3.00 -3.32
N GLY A 122 9.26 -3.91 -4.20
CA GLY A 122 8.38 -3.61 -5.33
C GLY A 122 7.43 -4.77 -5.56
N ILE A 123 6.14 -4.47 -5.68
CA ILE A 123 5.10 -5.44 -5.99
C ILE A 123 4.34 -4.93 -7.20
N LEU A 124 4.29 -5.72 -8.26
CA LEU A 124 3.51 -5.44 -9.46
C LEU A 124 2.23 -6.24 -9.42
N VAL A 125 1.11 -5.56 -9.58
CA VAL A 125 -0.23 -6.15 -9.48
C VAL A 125 -1.01 -5.86 -10.76
N ASN A 126 -1.51 -6.91 -11.39
CA ASN A 126 -2.51 -6.83 -12.45
C ASN A 126 -3.91 -6.79 -11.81
N ILE A 127 -4.71 -5.83 -12.22
CA ILE A 127 -6.08 -5.69 -11.75
C ILE A 127 -7.01 -5.72 -12.96
N GLY A 128 -8.00 -6.59 -12.91
CA GLY A 128 -8.98 -6.77 -13.97
C GLY A 128 -10.34 -7.18 -13.43
N VAL A 129 -11.19 -7.66 -14.30
CA VAL A 129 -12.54 -8.16 -13.99
C VAL A 129 -12.68 -9.57 -14.51
N ASP A 130 -13.26 -10.47 -13.72
CA ASP A 130 -13.57 -11.81 -14.15
C ASP A 130 -14.92 -11.87 -14.93
N GLU A 131 -15.24 -13.04 -15.47
CA GLU A 131 -16.48 -13.28 -16.24
C GLU A 131 -17.78 -13.03 -15.43
N LEU A 132 -17.66 -13.08 -14.10
CA LEU A 132 -18.78 -12.86 -13.17
C LEU A 132 -18.93 -11.38 -12.78
N GLY A 133 -18.04 -10.50 -13.25
CA GLY A 133 -18.00 -9.08 -12.87
C GLY A 133 -17.41 -8.84 -11.48
N LYS A 134 -16.50 -9.73 -11.04
CA LYS A 134 -15.76 -9.58 -9.79
C LYS A 134 -14.36 -9.04 -10.08
N PRO A 135 -13.77 -8.25 -9.16
CA PRO A 135 -12.38 -7.83 -9.33
C PRO A 135 -11.45 -9.05 -9.30
N LYS A 136 -10.57 -9.12 -10.30
CA LYS A 136 -9.51 -10.11 -10.40
C LYS A 136 -8.19 -9.42 -10.13
N ILE A 137 -7.47 -9.86 -9.10
CA ILE A 137 -6.19 -9.27 -8.69
C ILE A 137 -5.13 -10.37 -8.73
N GLU A 138 -4.06 -10.12 -9.48
CA GLU A 138 -2.95 -11.05 -9.65
C GLU A 138 -1.62 -10.35 -9.38
N ILE A 139 -0.79 -10.93 -8.51
CA ILE A 139 0.58 -10.45 -8.31
C ILE A 139 1.42 -10.92 -9.50
N ALA A 140 1.82 -9.97 -10.35
CA ALA A 140 2.67 -10.25 -11.50
C ALA A 140 4.13 -10.47 -11.08
N SER A 141 4.62 -9.70 -10.11
CA SER A 141 5.94 -9.89 -9.52
C SER A 141 6.02 -9.29 -8.12
N ALA A 142 6.94 -9.81 -7.29
CA ALA A 142 7.26 -9.26 -5.99
C ALA A 142 8.79 -9.36 -5.79
N ASP A 143 9.42 -8.21 -5.55
CA ASP A 143 10.85 -8.07 -5.29
C ASP A 143 11.08 -7.45 -3.91
N PHE A 144 11.77 -8.14 -3.05
CA PHE A 144 12.14 -7.73 -1.69
C PHE A 144 13.66 -7.58 -1.52
N GLY A 145 14.37 -7.41 -2.64
CA GLY A 145 15.84 -7.43 -2.64
C GLY A 145 16.37 -8.78 -2.15
N PRO A 146 17.38 -8.78 -1.26
CA PRO A 146 17.94 -10.03 -0.74
C PRO A 146 17.07 -10.70 0.33
N PHE A 147 15.95 -10.11 0.74
CA PHE A 147 15.09 -10.68 1.77
C PHE A 147 14.06 -11.66 1.19
N PRO A 148 13.71 -12.73 1.92
CA PRO A 148 12.60 -13.57 1.53
C PRO A 148 11.30 -12.77 1.57
N VAL A 149 10.37 -13.08 0.67
CA VAL A 149 9.01 -12.50 0.71
C VAL A 149 8.36 -12.87 2.04
N PRO A 150 7.99 -11.90 2.89
CA PRO A 150 7.34 -12.19 4.15
C PRO A 150 6.01 -12.92 3.94
N GLU A 151 5.75 -14.00 4.69
CA GLU A 151 4.50 -14.77 4.57
C GLU A 151 3.27 -13.91 4.82
N GLY A 152 3.33 -12.98 5.77
CA GLY A 152 2.23 -12.06 6.10
C GLY A 152 1.85 -11.10 4.97
N ILE A 153 2.68 -10.90 3.93
CA ILE A 153 2.30 -10.08 2.78
C ILE A 153 1.22 -10.75 1.94
N LYS A 154 1.30 -12.05 1.72
CA LYS A 154 0.26 -12.80 1.02
C LYS A 154 -1.07 -12.70 1.76
N ASP A 155 -1.03 -12.86 3.07
CA ASP A 155 -2.21 -12.79 3.93
C ASP A 155 -2.79 -11.37 3.97
N ALA A 156 -1.94 -10.34 4.10
CA ALA A 156 -2.37 -8.95 4.06
C ALA A 156 -2.99 -8.57 2.70
N MET A 157 -2.43 -9.02 1.60
CA MET A 157 -2.99 -8.79 0.26
C MET A 157 -4.31 -9.55 0.09
N THR A 158 -4.38 -10.79 0.53
CA THR A 158 -5.62 -11.58 0.50
C THR A 158 -6.70 -10.92 1.36
N ALA A 159 -6.37 -10.43 2.54
CA ALA A 159 -7.28 -9.70 3.41
C ALA A 159 -7.76 -8.38 2.78
N MET A 160 -6.87 -7.59 2.17
CA MET A 160 -7.26 -6.37 1.46
C MET A 160 -8.20 -6.65 0.28
N ILE A 161 -7.93 -7.70 -0.49
CA ILE A 161 -8.79 -8.12 -1.60
C ILE A 161 -10.15 -8.57 -1.07
N SER A 162 -10.16 -9.38 -0.02
CA SER A 162 -11.39 -9.86 0.61
C SER A 162 -12.22 -8.70 1.15
N GLU A 163 -11.60 -7.76 1.86
CA GLU A 163 -12.26 -6.56 2.38
C GLU A 163 -12.82 -5.67 1.27
N ALA A 164 -12.05 -5.44 0.21
CA ALA A 164 -12.52 -4.68 -0.95
C ALA A 164 -13.72 -5.35 -1.64
N TYR A 165 -13.82 -6.68 -1.55
CA TYR A 165 -14.89 -7.44 -2.19
C TYR A 165 -16.11 -7.63 -1.30
N THR A 166 -15.90 -7.93 -0.01
CA THR A 166 -16.96 -8.29 0.95
C THR A 166 -17.29 -7.18 1.94
N GLY A 167 -16.48 -6.13 2.02
CA GLY A 167 -16.72 -4.98 2.90
C GLY A 167 -18.00 -4.23 2.57
N SER A 168 -18.42 -3.33 3.44
CA SER A 168 -19.69 -2.62 3.35
C SER A 168 -19.90 -1.82 2.06
N LEU A 169 -18.81 -1.42 1.39
CA LEU A 169 -18.81 -0.74 0.10
C LEU A 169 -18.37 -1.67 -1.06
N GLY A 170 -18.16 -2.96 -0.75
CA GLY A 170 -17.73 -3.93 -1.75
C GLY A 170 -18.86 -4.39 -2.68
N PRO A 171 -18.51 -5.01 -3.84
CA PRO A 171 -19.48 -5.49 -4.82
C PRO A 171 -20.53 -6.46 -4.26
N VAL A 172 -20.16 -7.26 -3.24
CA VAL A 172 -21.11 -8.19 -2.60
C VAL A 172 -22.18 -7.44 -1.83
N ALA A 173 -21.80 -6.44 -1.02
CA ALA A 173 -22.73 -5.69 -0.19
C ALA A 173 -23.60 -4.73 -1.02
N THR A 174 -23.06 -4.19 -2.09
CA THR A 174 -23.72 -3.16 -2.92
C THR A 174 -24.45 -3.72 -4.14
N GLY A 175 -24.31 -5.02 -4.44
CA GLY A 175 -24.86 -5.63 -5.64
C GLY A 175 -24.18 -5.14 -6.94
N LEU A 176 -23.02 -4.51 -6.84
CA LEU A 176 -22.29 -4.01 -7.99
C LEU A 176 -21.72 -5.15 -8.81
N ARG A 177 -22.02 -5.17 -10.10
CA ARG A 177 -21.28 -5.94 -11.10
C ARG A 177 -20.29 -5.02 -11.81
N ILE A 178 -18.99 -5.26 -11.62
CA ILE A 178 -17.95 -4.50 -12.30
C ILE A 178 -17.92 -4.93 -13.77
N GLU A 179 -17.91 -3.94 -14.67
CA GLU A 179 -17.82 -4.16 -16.12
C GLU A 179 -16.41 -3.88 -16.63
N SER A 180 -15.73 -2.90 -16.05
CA SER A 180 -14.36 -2.56 -16.43
C SER A 180 -13.56 -1.97 -15.29
N ILE A 181 -12.26 -2.22 -15.32
CA ILE A 181 -11.23 -1.54 -14.54
C ILE A 181 -10.14 -1.12 -15.52
N ALA A 182 -9.86 0.18 -15.57
CA ALA A 182 -8.83 0.74 -16.45
C ALA A 182 -7.81 1.51 -15.61
N ILE A 183 -6.52 1.26 -15.85
CA ILE A 183 -5.41 1.94 -15.18
C ILE A 183 -4.61 2.71 -16.23
N ALA A 184 -4.56 4.03 -16.11
CA ALA A 184 -3.77 4.91 -16.95
C ALA A 184 -3.47 6.24 -16.24
N ASP A 185 -2.32 6.84 -16.54
CA ASP A 185 -1.95 8.21 -16.19
C ASP A 185 -2.16 8.58 -14.71
N GLY A 186 -1.80 7.66 -13.79
CA GLY A 186 -1.94 7.87 -12.34
C GLY A 186 -3.34 7.68 -11.78
N ASN A 187 -4.25 7.11 -12.60
CA ASN A 187 -5.64 6.91 -12.22
C ASN A 187 -6.08 5.47 -12.48
N MET A 188 -6.99 4.98 -11.65
CA MET A 188 -7.71 3.74 -11.87
C MET A 188 -9.21 4.05 -11.92
N THR A 189 -9.82 3.82 -13.07
CA THR A 189 -11.27 4.01 -13.26
C THR A 189 -11.98 2.68 -13.17
N ILE A 190 -13.01 2.62 -12.34
CA ILE A 190 -13.87 1.46 -12.15
C ILE A 190 -15.27 1.82 -12.64
N ALA A 191 -15.84 1.00 -13.50
CA ALA A 191 -17.20 1.14 -13.96
C ALA A 191 -17.96 -0.18 -13.83
N GLY A 192 -19.26 -0.09 -13.52
CA GLY A 192 -20.13 -1.25 -13.33
C GLY A 192 -21.59 -0.89 -13.22
N ARG A 193 -22.43 -1.89 -12.93
CA ARG A 193 -23.88 -1.75 -12.75
C ARG A 193 -24.33 -2.33 -11.43
N ILE A 194 -25.32 -1.67 -10.84
CA ILE A 194 -26.06 -2.19 -9.68
C ILE A 194 -27.17 -3.10 -10.20
N ARG A 195 -27.32 -4.27 -9.60
CA ARG A 195 -28.39 -5.24 -9.89
C ARG A 195 -29.59 -5.00 -9.01
#